data_cce9b27888d846301758f82a95ed087d
#
_entry.id   cce9b27888d846301758f82a95ed087d
#
_cell.length_a   1.000
_cell.length_b   1.000
_cell.length_c   1.000
_cell.angle_alpha   90.00
_cell.angle_beta   90.00
_cell.angle_gamma   90.00
#
_symmetry.space_group_name_H-M   'P 1'
#
loop_
_entity.id
_entity.type
_entity.pdbx_description
1 polymer ?
#
loop_
_entity_poly.entity_id
_entity_poly.type
_entity_poly.pdbx_seq_one_letter_code
_entity_poly.pdbx_strand_id
1 'polypeptide(L)'
;LPLVVANFMRGGPGGGSIQPAQSDYWQATKAMGNGGYKMIVVSPGTLQEAVDLTYKAFELAERDRNPVMILADGCIGAMMEPVTLPEMKSDEQLEKEKQARKNWLVNGFKHREIGPVNIDLWGGRTSMLAMEAIAAGEKPGPRGLEESNRVSGELYERWAKEDTMVELYKMEDAEYVITGYGTAGRVAKSAVDALRAEGVKVGMIRPIIVFPFPYDAYKALDPKKIKFILDVEMAIPGQMVEDVKFAIQDRIPIHQFGRSGGNIVGREEIIAAFKAL
;
A
#
# COMPACT_ATOMS: atom_id res chain seq x y z
N LEU A 1 7.39 -1.81 16.22
CA LEU A 1 7.75 -3.24 16.19
C LEU A 1 7.60 -3.77 14.76
N PRO A 2 8.51 -4.62 14.30
CA PRO A 2 8.32 -5.33 13.06
C PRO A 2 7.13 -6.29 13.19
N LEU A 3 6.09 -6.00 12.43
CA LEU A 3 4.83 -6.75 12.45
C LEU A 3 4.27 -6.76 11.04
N VAL A 4 3.77 -7.90 10.59
CA VAL A 4 2.98 -8.00 9.36
C VAL A 4 1.53 -8.25 9.75
N VAL A 5 0.65 -7.37 9.27
CA VAL A 5 -0.80 -7.46 9.47
C VAL A 5 -1.44 -7.81 8.14
N ALA A 6 -2.33 -8.78 8.09
CA ALA A 6 -3.10 -9.11 6.89
C ALA A 6 -4.56 -8.73 7.08
N ASN A 7 -5.10 -7.97 6.13
CA ASN A 7 -6.53 -7.67 6.02
C ASN A 7 -7.06 -8.26 4.72
N PHE A 8 -7.97 -9.22 4.84
CA PHE A 8 -8.72 -9.80 3.72
C PHE A 8 -10.09 -9.13 3.66
N MET A 9 -10.19 -8.11 2.81
CA MET A 9 -11.36 -7.24 2.72
C MET A 9 -12.62 -7.95 2.28
N ARG A 10 -13.70 -7.58 2.89
CA ARG A 10 -15.08 -8.01 2.57
C ARG A 10 -16.01 -6.85 2.32
N GLY A 11 -17.22 -7.13 1.84
CA GLY A 11 -18.23 -6.10 1.63
C GLY A 11 -18.68 -5.46 2.94
N GLY A 12 -18.40 -4.16 3.08
CA GLY A 12 -18.85 -3.28 4.16
C GLY A 12 -19.93 -2.31 3.63
N PRO A 13 -20.32 -1.29 4.44
CA PRO A 13 -19.91 -1.03 5.83
C PRO A 13 -20.66 -1.89 6.87
N GLY A 14 -20.19 -1.79 8.13
CA GLY A 14 -20.81 -2.44 9.28
C GLY A 14 -20.86 -3.95 9.21
N GLY A 15 -22.02 -4.56 9.45
CA GLY A 15 -22.25 -6.00 9.34
C GLY A 15 -22.02 -6.54 7.93
N GLY A 16 -22.29 -5.75 6.91
CA GLY A 16 -21.94 -5.99 5.51
C GLY A 16 -22.22 -7.39 4.99
N SER A 17 -21.37 -7.84 4.07
CA SER A 17 -21.36 -9.17 3.46
C SER A 17 -20.05 -9.89 3.75
N ILE A 18 -20.07 -11.23 3.81
CA ILE A 18 -18.85 -12.03 3.90
C ILE A 18 -18.12 -12.17 2.56
N GLN A 19 -18.75 -11.70 1.49
CA GLN A 19 -18.24 -11.80 0.13
C GLN A 19 -17.09 -10.79 -0.12
N PRO A 20 -16.19 -11.08 -1.07
CA PRO A 20 -15.03 -10.23 -1.39
C PRO A 20 -15.41 -8.80 -1.77
N ALA A 21 -14.61 -7.84 -1.31
CA ALA A 21 -14.71 -6.43 -1.72
C ALA A 21 -13.37 -5.71 -1.47
N GLN A 22 -13.29 -4.42 -1.85
CA GLN A 22 -12.13 -3.56 -1.61
C GLN A 22 -12.53 -2.34 -0.78
N SER A 23 -13.30 -2.57 0.30
CA SER A 23 -13.93 -1.50 1.08
C SER A 23 -13.05 -0.87 2.17
N ASP A 24 -11.82 -1.39 2.40
CA ASP A 24 -10.96 -0.95 3.51
C ASP A 24 -9.71 -0.20 3.04
N TYR A 25 -9.68 0.26 1.79
CA TYR A 25 -8.55 1.00 1.24
C TYR A 25 -8.24 2.27 2.04
N TRP A 26 -9.25 3.09 2.34
CA TRP A 26 -9.05 4.29 3.17
C TRP A 26 -8.59 3.95 4.57
N GLN A 27 -9.16 2.92 5.19
CA GLN A 27 -8.74 2.46 6.51
C GLN A 27 -7.26 2.08 6.50
N ALA A 28 -6.82 1.32 5.50
CA ALA A 28 -5.44 0.86 5.38
C ALA A 28 -4.45 2.00 5.05
N THR A 29 -4.85 2.97 4.21
CA THR A 29 -3.93 3.97 3.66
C THR A 29 -4.04 5.34 4.31
N LYS A 30 -5.19 5.69 4.92
CA LYS A 30 -5.48 7.05 5.43
C LYS A 30 -5.78 7.12 6.93
N ALA A 31 -6.41 6.12 7.54
CA ALA A 31 -7.08 6.29 8.82
C ALA A 31 -7.02 5.09 9.76
N MET A 32 -5.91 4.34 9.80
CA MET A 32 -5.78 3.19 10.72
C MET A 32 -5.85 3.55 12.21
N GLY A 33 -5.57 4.79 12.58
CA GLY A 33 -5.56 5.24 13.96
C GLY A 33 -5.26 6.72 14.09
N ASN A 34 -5.05 7.17 15.35
CA ASN A 34 -4.67 8.55 15.61
C ASN A 34 -3.16 8.76 15.53
N GLY A 35 -2.73 10.02 15.53
CA GLY A 35 -1.31 10.40 15.59
C GLY A 35 -0.59 10.43 14.24
N GLY A 36 -1.31 10.20 13.13
CA GLY A 36 -0.74 10.37 11.77
C GLY A 36 0.29 9.32 11.38
N TYR A 37 0.40 8.20 12.11
CA TYR A 37 1.32 7.14 11.75
C TYR A 37 0.93 6.48 10.42
N LYS A 38 1.94 5.92 9.75
CA LYS A 38 1.79 5.25 8.47
C LYS A 38 2.42 3.87 8.50
N MET A 39 1.98 2.99 7.61
CA MET A 39 2.66 1.73 7.33
C MET A 39 2.63 1.46 5.83
N ILE A 40 3.61 0.71 5.35
CA ILE A 40 3.59 0.25 3.96
C ILE A 40 2.42 -0.71 3.81
N VAL A 41 1.65 -0.57 2.73
CA VAL A 41 0.49 -1.40 2.42
C VAL A 41 0.70 -2.04 1.05
N VAL A 42 0.86 -3.36 1.02
CA VAL A 42 1.02 -4.15 -0.19
C VAL A 42 -0.29 -4.81 -0.57
N SER A 43 -0.61 -4.86 -1.86
CA SER A 43 -1.87 -5.45 -2.35
C SER A 43 -1.63 -6.43 -3.50
N PRO A 44 -1.65 -7.74 -3.22
CA PRO A 44 -1.43 -8.78 -4.23
C PRO A 44 -2.63 -8.89 -5.18
N GLY A 45 -2.36 -9.13 -6.47
CA GLY A 45 -3.37 -9.46 -7.49
C GLY A 45 -3.36 -10.93 -7.90
N THR A 46 -2.39 -11.72 -7.43
CA THR A 46 -2.29 -13.17 -7.66
C THR A 46 -1.84 -13.89 -6.39
N LEU A 47 -1.99 -15.22 -6.33
CA LEU A 47 -1.49 -15.98 -5.17
C LEU A 47 0.04 -16.00 -5.10
N GLN A 48 0.73 -16.01 -6.24
CA GLN A 48 2.19 -15.89 -6.23
C GLN A 48 2.62 -14.55 -5.65
N GLU A 49 1.99 -13.44 -6.05
CA GLU A 49 2.25 -12.15 -5.44
C GLU A 49 1.90 -12.13 -3.94
N ALA A 50 0.86 -12.84 -3.50
CA ALA A 50 0.53 -12.93 -2.08
C ALA A 50 1.66 -13.59 -1.27
N VAL A 51 2.28 -14.64 -1.82
CA VAL A 51 3.46 -15.29 -1.22
C VAL A 51 4.66 -14.35 -1.22
N ASP A 52 5.01 -13.80 -2.38
CA ASP A 52 6.21 -12.98 -2.55
C ASP A 52 6.13 -11.69 -1.74
N LEU A 53 4.97 -11.02 -1.74
CA LEU A 53 4.74 -9.80 -0.98
C LEU A 53 4.65 -10.06 0.52
N THR A 54 4.21 -11.26 0.96
CA THR A 54 4.26 -11.63 2.38
C THR A 54 5.70 -11.71 2.85
N TYR A 55 6.56 -12.38 2.09
CA TYR A 55 7.99 -12.44 2.41
C TYR A 55 8.61 -11.04 2.45
N LYS A 56 8.36 -10.25 1.39
CA LYS A 56 8.83 -8.84 1.31
C LYS A 56 8.29 -7.97 2.46
N ALA A 57 7.06 -8.19 2.90
CA ALA A 57 6.46 -7.44 4.01
C ALA A 57 7.24 -7.64 5.32
N PHE A 58 7.70 -8.86 5.60
CA PHE A 58 8.57 -9.11 6.75
C PHE A 58 9.93 -8.40 6.61
N GLU A 59 10.54 -8.42 5.42
CA GLU A 59 11.80 -7.70 5.19
C GLU A 59 11.65 -6.19 5.40
N LEU A 60 10.57 -5.59 4.87
CA LEU A 60 10.27 -4.17 5.04
C LEU A 60 9.98 -3.83 6.50
N ALA A 61 9.17 -4.64 7.19
CA ALA A 61 8.85 -4.43 8.59
C ALA A 61 10.10 -4.50 9.48
N GLU A 62 10.98 -5.45 9.21
CA GLU A 62 12.25 -5.60 9.93
C GLU A 62 13.24 -4.48 9.64
N ARG A 63 13.35 -4.06 8.38
CA ARG A 63 14.25 -2.97 7.96
C ARG A 63 13.91 -1.67 8.69
N ASP A 64 12.63 -1.35 8.76
CA ASP A 64 12.15 -0.04 9.22
C ASP A 64 11.60 -0.06 10.65
N ARG A 65 11.54 -1.22 11.27
CA ARG A 65 10.96 -1.40 12.61
C ARG A 65 9.54 -0.86 12.72
N ASN A 66 8.81 -0.96 11.63
CA ASN A 66 7.46 -0.45 11.48
C ASN A 66 6.53 -1.56 10.97
N PRO A 67 5.25 -1.59 11.36
CA PRO A 67 4.32 -2.54 10.79
C PRO A 67 4.17 -2.37 9.27
N VAL A 68 3.91 -3.48 8.59
CA VAL A 68 3.53 -3.53 7.17
C VAL A 68 2.21 -4.27 7.06
N MET A 69 1.32 -3.79 6.18
CA MET A 69 0.03 -4.43 5.95
C MET A 69 -0.02 -5.12 4.58
N ILE A 70 -0.55 -6.33 4.57
CA ILE A 70 -1.02 -7.01 3.36
C ILE A 70 -2.51 -6.72 3.24
N LEU A 71 -2.89 -5.96 2.22
CA LEU A 71 -4.27 -5.60 1.92
C LEU A 71 -4.74 -6.43 0.72
N ALA A 72 -5.36 -7.56 1.01
CA ALA A 72 -5.95 -8.45 0.02
C ALA A 72 -7.47 -8.40 0.08
N ASP A 73 -8.13 -8.98 -0.89
CA ASP A 73 -9.57 -9.20 -0.83
C ASP A 73 -9.90 -10.69 -0.68
N GLY A 74 -11.16 -10.98 -0.43
CA GLY A 74 -11.62 -12.36 -0.19
C GLY A 74 -11.45 -13.29 -1.41
N CYS A 75 -11.27 -12.76 -2.63
CA CYS A 75 -10.94 -13.59 -3.79
C CYS A 75 -9.54 -14.17 -3.64
N ILE A 76 -8.56 -13.33 -3.31
CA ILE A 76 -7.18 -13.78 -3.05
C ILE A 76 -7.15 -14.76 -1.87
N GLY A 77 -7.98 -14.53 -0.84
CA GLY A 77 -8.05 -15.41 0.34
C GLY A 77 -8.71 -16.77 0.08
N ALA A 78 -9.52 -16.92 -0.96
CA ALA A 78 -10.31 -18.11 -1.22
C ALA A 78 -9.88 -18.93 -2.45
N MET A 79 -9.13 -18.32 -3.39
CA MET A 79 -8.71 -19.02 -4.59
C MET A 79 -7.55 -19.98 -4.33
N MET A 80 -7.39 -20.96 -5.20
CA MET A 80 -6.28 -21.91 -5.18
C MET A 80 -5.53 -21.87 -6.51
N GLU A 81 -4.25 -21.60 -6.44
CA GLU A 81 -3.32 -21.58 -7.59
C GLU A 81 -2.00 -22.22 -7.15
N PRO A 82 -1.26 -22.83 -8.06
CA PRO A 82 0.10 -23.29 -7.75
C PRO A 82 1.00 -22.08 -7.47
N VAL A 83 1.81 -22.20 -6.42
CA VAL A 83 2.79 -21.15 -6.04
C VAL A 83 4.15 -21.75 -5.82
N THR A 84 5.19 -20.96 -6.08
CA THR A 84 6.56 -21.26 -5.71
C THR A 84 6.86 -20.57 -4.39
N LEU A 85 7.25 -21.32 -3.38
CA LEU A 85 7.67 -20.77 -2.10
C LEU A 85 9.11 -20.25 -2.20
N PRO A 86 9.45 -19.14 -1.53
CA PRO A 86 10.83 -18.68 -1.43
C PRO A 86 11.68 -19.70 -0.67
N GLU A 87 12.97 -19.73 -0.96
CA GLU A 87 13.90 -20.55 -0.19
C GLU A 87 13.97 -20.10 1.27
N MET A 88 14.05 -21.06 2.17
CA MET A 88 14.24 -20.76 3.59
C MET A 88 15.64 -20.16 3.82
N LYS A 89 15.69 -19.12 4.63
CA LYS A 89 16.97 -18.55 5.07
C LYS A 89 17.73 -19.59 5.89
N SER A 90 19.05 -19.65 5.68
CA SER A 90 19.91 -20.47 6.51
C SER A 90 20.01 -19.93 7.94
N ASP A 91 20.37 -20.77 8.89
CA ASP A 91 20.59 -20.36 10.29
C ASP A 91 21.64 -19.27 10.40
N GLU A 92 22.67 -19.28 9.54
CA GLU A 92 23.69 -18.25 9.48
C GLU A 92 23.12 -16.91 9.02
N GLN A 93 22.25 -16.90 8.00
CA GLN A 93 21.58 -15.69 7.55
C GLN A 93 20.65 -15.12 8.62
N LEU A 94 19.88 -15.98 9.29
CA LEU A 94 18.99 -15.59 10.38
C LEU A 94 19.76 -14.99 11.57
N GLU A 95 20.89 -15.61 11.96
CA GLU A 95 21.70 -15.06 13.05
C GLU A 95 22.36 -13.73 12.68
N LYS A 96 22.83 -13.58 11.45
CA LYS A 96 23.34 -12.29 10.94
C LYS A 96 22.30 -11.18 10.99
N GLU A 97 21.06 -11.46 10.55
CA GLU A 97 19.95 -10.51 10.63
C GLU A 97 19.60 -10.17 12.07
N LYS A 98 19.57 -11.16 12.95
CA LYS A 98 19.35 -10.96 14.39
C LYS A 98 20.40 -10.08 15.03
N GLN A 99 21.68 -10.27 14.71
CA GLN A 99 22.76 -9.43 15.20
C GLN A 99 22.66 -7.99 14.66
N ALA A 100 22.30 -7.80 13.40
CA ALA A 100 22.09 -6.49 12.82
C ALA A 100 20.97 -5.70 13.52
N ARG A 101 19.98 -6.41 14.06
CA ARG A 101 18.81 -5.83 14.75
C ARG A 101 19.01 -5.60 16.25
N LYS A 102 20.04 -6.16 16.84
CA LYS A 102 20.23 -6.25 18.29
C LYS A 102 20.12 -4.92 19.04
N ASN A 103 20.54 -3.82 18.42
CA ASN A 103 20.65 -2.52 19.06
C ASN A 103 19.62 -1.50 18.52
N TRP A 104 18.56 -1.94 17.85
CA TRP A 104 17.57 -1.04 17.28
C TRP A 104 16.27 -1.06 18.06
N LEU A 105 15.72 0.13 18.28
CA LEU A 105 14.32 0.34 18.67
C LEU A 105 13.43 0.51 17.44
N VAL A 106 12.14 0.64 17.67
CA VAL A 106 11.18 1.04 16.64
C VAL A 106 11.62 2.33 15.95
N ASN A 107 11.26 2.49 14.68
CA ASN A 107 11.62 3.63 13.84
C ASN A 107 13.13 3.86 13.68
N GLY A 108 13.95 2.82 13.89
CA GLY A 108 15.39 2.89 13.67
C GLY A 108 16.21 3.52 14.80
N PHE A 109 15.61 3.92 15.90
CA PHE A 109 16.36 4.41 17.05
C PHE A 109 17.24 3.31 17.66
N LYS A 110 18.45 3.67 18.07
CA LYS A 110 19.34 2.76 18.77
C LYS A 110 18.94 2.66 20.24
N HIS A 111 18.68 1.44 20.67
CA HIS A 111 18.18 1.14 22.00
C HIS A 111 19.03 1.76 23.14
N ARG A 112 20.34 1.60 23.09
CA ARG A 112 21.21 2.01 24.17
C ARG A 112 21.38 3.54 24.29
N GLU A 113 21.12 4.27 23.24
CA GLU A 113 21.28 5.72 23.18
C GLU A 113 20.08 6.47 23.74
N ILE A 114 18.99 5.76 23.93
CA ILE A 114 17.70 6.33 24.32
C ILE A 114 17.35 6.05 25.79
N GLY A 115 18.14 5.23 26.49
CA GLY A 115 17.88 4.85 27.87
C GLY A 115 16.79 3.77 28.00
N PRO A 116 16.01 3.73 29.09
CA PRO A 116 15.05 2.66 29.32
C PRO A 116 14.00 2.57 28.21
N VAL A 117 14.04 1.47 27.46
CA VAL A 117 13.24 1.21 26.24
C VAL A 117 11.76 1.45 26.40
N ASN A 118 11.22 1.04 27.53
CA ASN A 118 9.77 1.08 27.78
C ASN A 118 9.20 2.50 27.81
N ILE A 119 10.05 3.48 27.94
CA ILE A 119 9.66 4.87 28.01
C ILE A 119 9.55 5.47 26.61
N ASP A 120 10.45 5.07 25.73
CA ASP A 120 10.53 5.61 24.37
C ASP A 120 9.48 4.98 23.43
N LEU A 121 8.98 3.80 23.76
CA LEU A 121 7.89 3.13 23.05
C LEU A 121 6.51 3.77 23.29
N TRP A 122 6.38 4.53 24.39
CA TRP A 122 5.12 5.14 24.79
C TRP A 122 5.22 6.66 24.60
N GLY A 123 4.91 7.15 23.44
CA GLY A 123 5.08 8.55 23.04
C GLY A 123 4.74 9.60 24.08
N GLY A 124 3.70 9.40 24.90
CA GLY A 124 3.36 10.29 26.01
C GLY A 124 4.43 10.34 27.10
N ARG A 125 5.12 9.24 27.39
CA ARG A 125 6.22 9.20 28.34
C ARG A 125 7.48 9.82 27.77
N THR A 126 7.74 9.66 26.48
CA THR A 126 8.86 10.32 25.81
C THR A 126 8.76 11.83 25.93
N SER A 127 7.55 12.38 25.75
CA SER A 127 7.30 13.82 25.96
C SER A 127 7.48 14.25 27.41
N MET A 128 7.06 13.44 28.37
CA MET A 128 7.24 13.72 29.80
C MET A 128 8.72 13.72 30.17
N LEU A 129 9.49 12.75 29.70
CA LEU A 129 10.93 12.71 29.96
C LEU A 129 11.69 13.87 29.33
N ALA A 130 11.28 14.32 28.14
CA ALA A 130 11.85 15.53 27.55
C ALA A 130 11.57 16.75 28.42
N MET A 131 10.38 16.85 29.00
CA MET A 131 10.03 17.94 29.95
C MET A 131 10.83 17.85 31.26
N GLU A 132 11.00 16.65 31.80
CA GLU A 132 11.82 16.43 32.99
C GLU A 132 13.30 16.78 32.74
N ALA A 133 13.86 16.40 31.59
CA ALA A 133 15.21 16.75 31.21
C ALA A 133 15.39 18.27 31.07
N ILE A 134 14.42 18.96 30.46
CA ILE A 134 14.43 20.43 30.38
C ILE A 134 14.36 21.07 31.76
N ALA A 135 13.52 20.56 32.65
CA ALA A 135 13.40 21.05 34.03
C ALA A 135 14.71 20.83 34.83
N ALA A 136 15.45 19.77 34.52
CA ALA A 136 16.76 19.51 35.09
C ALA A 136 17.91 20.30 34.44
N GLY A 137 17.63 21.17 33.46
CA GLY A 137 18.61 21.95 32.73
C GLY A 137 19.38 21.16 31.68
N GLU A 138 18.96 19.95 31.35
CA GLU A 138 19.53 19.12 30.30
C GLU A 138 18.93 19.50 28.93
N LYS A 139 19.72 19.42 27.88
CA LYS A 139 19.15 19.50 26.52
C LYS A 139 18.31 18.26 26.28
N PRO A 140 17.03 18.40 25.90
CA PRO A 140 16.24 17.25 25.48
C PRO A 140 16.96 16.58 24.31
N GLY A 141 17.31 15.32 24.48
CA GLY A 141 17.83 14.51 23.39
C GLY A 141 16.74 14.24 22.33
N PRO A 142 17.02 13.45 21.30
CA PRO A 142 16.08 13.09 20.25
C PRO A 142 14.97 12.15 20.78
N ARG A 143 14.43 12.42 21.95
CA ARG A 143 13.50 11.58 22.68
C ARG A 143 12.11 12.19 22.81
N GLY A 144 11.95 13.44 22.42
CA GLY A 144 10.67 14.10 22.43
C GLY A 144 9.74 13.49 21.38
N LEU A 145 8.43 13.50 21.65
CA LEU A 145 7.43 13.00 20.72
C LEU A 145 7.50 13.73 19.36
N GLU A 146 7.83 15.02 19.36
CA GLU A 146 8.01 15.80 18.15
C GLU A 146 9.18 15.25 17.30
N GLU A 147 10.31 14.94 17.93
CA GLU A 147 11.46 14.38 17.24
C GLU A 147 11.17 12.97 16.70
N SER A 148 10.48 12.15 17.47
CA SER A 148 9.99 10.84 17.00
C SER A 148 9.10 10.97 15.76
N ASN A 149 8.24 11.98 15.72
CA ASN A 149 7.38 12.25 14.58
C ASN A 149 8.17 12.77 13.36
N ARG A 150 9.24 13.55 13.56
CA ARG A 150 10.13 13.98 12.47
C ARG A 150 10.83 12.79 11.83
N VAL A 151 11.41 11.91 12.65
CA VAL A 151 12.04 10.68 12.16
C VAL A 151 11.04 9.80 11.40
N SER A 152 9.82 9.68 11.91
CA SER A 152 8.76 8.97 11.19
C SER A 152 8.40 9.65 9.87
N GLY A 153 8.35 10.99 9.85
CA GLY A 153 8.12 11.77 8.63
C GLY A 153 9.18 11.53 7.56
N GLU A 154 10.46 11.58 7.94
CA GLU A 154 11.59 11.28 7.05
C GLU A 154 11.53 9.84 6.50
N LEU A 155 11.13 8.89 7.36
CA LEU A 155 10.91 7.51 6.96
C LEU A 155 9.81 7.40 5.88
N TYR A 156 8.70 8.11 6.07
CA TYR A 156 7.58 8.10 5.12
C TYR A 156 7.94 8.77 3.77
N GLU A 157 8.75 9.82 3.81
CA GLU A 157 9.28 10.45 2.59
C GLU A 157 10.24 9.51 1.84
N ARG A 158 11.06 8.75 2.56
CA ARG A 158 11.91 7.73 1.96
C ARG A 158 11.08 6.65 1.29
N TRP A 159 10.04 6.12 1.94
CA TRP A 159 9.16 5.13 1.35
C TRP A 159 8.52 5.62 0.05
N ALA A 160 8.08 6.88 0.02
CA ALA A 160 7.48 7.46 -1.17
C ALA A 160 8.42 7.49 -2.38
N LYS A 161 9.74 7.49 -2.14
CA LYS A 161 10.78 7.51 -3.18
C LYS A 161 11.28 6.11 -3.54
N GLU A 162 11.40 5.22 -2.56
CA GLU A 162 12.15 3.96 -2.70
C GLU A 162 11.26 2.72 -2.66
N ASP A 163 10.10 2.81 -2.02
CA ASP A 163 9.25 1.65 -1.72
C ASP A 163 7.92 1.66 -2.48
N THR A 164 7.85 2.31 -3.64
CA THR A 164 6.69 2.19 -4.52
C THR A 164 6.85 0.98 -5.43
N MET A 165 5.76 0.23 -5.64
CA MET A 165 5.71 -0.85 -6.62
C MET A 165 4.46 -0.70 -7.47
N VAL A 166 4.64 -0.71 -8.79
CA VAL A 166 3.56 -0.53 -9.76
C VAL A 166 3.82 -1.39 -10.98
N GLU A 167 2.79 -2.02 -11.50
CA GLU A 167 2.82 -2.66 -12.81
C GLU A 167 2.34 -1.68 -13.88
N LEU A 168 3.16 -1.45 -14.89
CA LEU A 168 2.83 -0.72 -16.11
C LEU A 168 2.64 -1.74 -17.22
N TYR A 169 1.42 -1.92 -17.69
CA TYR A 169 1.10 -2.93 -18.66
C TYR A 169 0.61 -2.32 -19.97
N LYS A 170 1.31 -2.57 -21.08
CA LYS A 170 1.00 -2.06 -22.42
C LYS A 170 0.82 -0.53 -22.46
N MET A 171 1.70 0.21 -21.78
CA MET A 171 1.62 1.67 -21.67
C MET A 171 2.33 2.43 -22.81
N GLU A 172 3.15 1.79 -23.61
CA GLU A 172 4.07 2.41 -24.57
C GLU A 172 3.36 3.27 -25.61
N ASP A 173 2.24 2.80 -26.13
CA ASP A 173 1.39 3.46 -27.13
C ASP A 173 -0.03 3.75 -26.64
N ALA A 174 -0.24 3.71 -25.33
CA ALA A 174 -1.57 3.86 -24.75
C ALA A 174 -2.14 5.26 -25.01
N GLU A 175 -3.41 5.29 -25.40
CA GLU A 175 -4.26 6.49 -25.51
C GLU A 175 -5.32 6.52 -24.40
N TYR A 176 -5.53 5.40 -23.72
CA TYR A 176 -6.43 5.23 -22.59
C TYR A 176 -5.74 4.43 -21.51
N VAL A 177 -6.12 4.65 -20.27
CA VAL A 177 -5.57 3.91 -19.13
C VAL A 177 -6.71 3.30 -18.31
N ILE A 178 -6.57 2.03 -17.96
CA ILE A 178 -7.37 1.41 -16.91
C ILE A 178 -6.48 1.29 -15.67
N THR A 179 -7.01 1.59 -14.50
CA THR A 179 -6.29 1.42 -13.23
C THR A 179 -7.14 0.64 -12.23
N GLY A 180 -6.49 -0.08 -11.34
CA GLY A 180 -7.11 -0.88 -10.30
C GLY A 180 -6.03 -1.63 -9.52
N TYR A 181 -6.34 -2.15 -8.35
CA TYR A 181 -5.42 -2.92 -7.52
C TYR A 181 -6.03 -4.27 -7.13
N GLY A 182 -5.22 -5.16 -6.56
CA GLY A 182 -5.69 -6.48 -6.11
C GLY A 182 -6.44 -7.24 -7.21
N THR A 183 -7.55 -7.88 -6.84
CA THR A 183 -8.39 -8.64 -7.78
C THR A 183 -8.99 -7.76 -8.88
N ALA A 184 -9.43 -6.52 -8.58
CA ALA A 184 -9.95 -5.62 -9.60
C ALA A 184 -8.89 -5.31 -10.66
N GLY A 185 -7.64 -5.06 -10.26
CA GLY A 185 -6.50 -4.88 -11.17
C GLY A 185 -6.20 -6.13 -12.01
N ARG A 186 -6.28 -7.33 -11.41
CA ARG A 186 -6.13 -8.59 -12.14
C ARG A 186 -7.19 -8.76 -13.23
N VAL A 187 -8.45 -8.48 -12.93
CA VAL A 187 -9.54 -8.57 -13.91
C VAL A 187 -9.40 -7.48 -14.98
N ALA A 188 -9.03 -6.26 -14.57
CA ALA A 188 -8.77 -5.16 -15.49
C ALA A 188 -7.69 -5.48 -16.53
N LYS A 189 -6.64 -6.21 -16.14
CA LYS A 189 -5.60 -6.67 -17.07
C LYS A 189 -6.16 -7.51 -18.21
N SER A 190 -7.09 -8.42 -17.90
CA SER A 190 -7.76 -9.24 -18.92
C SER A 190 -8.70 -8.41 -19.82
N ALA A 191 -9.30 -7.34 -19.29
CA ALA A 191 -10.09 -6.41 -20.09
C ALA A 191 -9.20 -5.58 -21.04
N VAL A 192 -8.03 -5.16 -20.58
CA VAL A 192 -7.01 -4.52 -21.45
C VAL A 192 -6.62 -5.42 -22.60
N ASP A 193 -6.37 -6.72 -22.35
CA ASP A 193 -6.04 -7.66 -23.41
C ASP A 193 -7.15 -7.82 -24.45
N ALA A 194 -8.39 -7.89 -24.02
CA ALA A 194 -9.55 -7.99 -24.91
C ALA A 194 -9.75 -6.70 -25.75
N LEU A 195 -9.66 -5.53 -25.13
CA LEU A 195 -9.76 -4.24 -25.83
C LEU A 195 -8.60 -4.05 -26.84
N ARG A 196 -7.40 -4.49 -26.47
CA ARG A 196 -6.24 -4.49 -27.37
C ARG A 196 -6.43 -5.41 -28.58
N ALA A 197 -7.06 -6.56 -28.40
CA ALA A 197 -7.40 -7.46 -29.50
C ALA A 197 -8.41 -6.84 -30.48
N GLU A 198 -9.21 -5.89 -30.03
CA GLU A 198 -10.11 -5.07 -30.86
C GLU A 198 -9.41 -3.84 -31.48
N GLY A 199 -8.11 -3.64 -31.25
CA GLY A 199 -7.34 -2.52 -31.77
C GLY A 199 -7.36 -1.25 -30.92
N VAL A 200 -7.94 -1.29 -29.72
CA VAL A 200 -7.96 -0.14 -28.81
C VAL A 200 -6.61 0.01 -28.10
N LYS A 201 -6.01 1.20 -28.17
CA LYS A 201 -4.72 1.49 -27.52
C LYS A 201 -4.92 1.81 -26.03
N VAL A 202 -5.26 0.82 -25.26
CA VAL A 202 -5.43 0.94 -23.80
C VAL A 202 -4.27 0.28 -23.07
N GLY A 203 -3.77 0.94 -22.03
CA GLY A 203 -2.77 0.40 -21.09
C GLY A 203 -3.35 0.27 -19.69
N MET A 204 -2.55 -0.27 -18.77
CA MET A 204 -2.94 -0.37 -17.37
C MET A 204 -1.84 0.10 -16.44
N ILE A 205 -2.23 0.84 -15.40
CA ILE A 205 -1.42 1.12 -14.23
C ILE A 205 -2.03 0.37 -13.05
N ARG A 206 -1.27 -0.55 -12.45
CA ARG A 206 -1.70 -1.32 -11.29
C ARG A 206 -0.77 -1.09 -10.10
N PRO A 207 -1.16 -0.32 -9.09
CA PRO A 207 -0.43 -0.27 -7.84
C PRO A 207 -0.34 -1.66 -7.19
N ILE A 208 0.88 -2.09 -6.83
CA ILE A 208 1.16 -3.29 -6.05
C ILE A 208 1.38 -2.89 -4.59
N ILE A 209 2.08 -1.77 -4.37
CA ILE A 209 2.08 -1.07 -3.09
C ILE A 209 1.09 0.09 -3.22
N VAL A 210 0.05 0.06 -2.38
CA VAL A 210 -1.01 1.07 -2.38
C VAL A 210 -0.75 2.18 -1.35
N PHE A 211 0.17 1.96 -0.44
CA PHE A 211 0.78 2.99 0.38
C PHE A 211 2.26 2.65 0.66
N PRO A 212 3.22 3.54 0.35
CA PRO A 212 3.03 4.82 -0.36
C PRO A 212 2.48 4.62 -1.76
N PHE A 213 1.54 5.49 -2.16
CA PHE A 213 0.93 5.41 -3.48
C PHE A 213 1.93 5.81 -4.57
N PRO A 214 2.00 5.11 -5.71
CA PRO A 214 2.96 5.40 -6.77
C PRO A 214 2.55 6.61 -7.63
N TYR A 215 2.48 7.79 -7.00
CA TYR A 215 2.02 9.02 -7.64
C TYR A 215 2.77 9.35 -8.93
N ASP A 216 4.06 9.04 -9.00
CA ASP A 216 4.91 9.41 -10.14
C ASP A 216 4.53 8.66 -11.42
N ALA A 217 4.02 7.43 -11.30
CA ALA A 217 3.52 6.67 -12.43
C ALA A 217 2.32 7.38 -13.12
N TYR A 218 1.47 8.03 -12.33
CA TYR A 218 0.33 8.77 -12.86
C TYR A 218 0.72 10.19 -13.30
N LYS A 219 1.61 10.87 -12.58
CA LYS A 219 2.12 12.18 -12.96
C LYS A 219 2.86 12.16 -14.30
N ALA A 220 3.50 11.05 -14.63
CA ALA A 220 4.21 10.85 -15.89
C ALA A 220 3.30 10.74 -17.11
N LEU A 221 1.98 10.58 -16.92
CA LEU A 221 1.03 10.50 -18.04
C LEU A 221 0.96 11.84 -18.80
N ASP A 222 1.10 11.75 -20.11
CA ASP A 222 0.96 12.90 -21.01
C ASP A 222 -0.52 13.19 -21.28
N PRO A 223 -1.08 14.32 -20.80
CA PRO A 223 -2.47 14.68 -21.01
C PRO A 223 -2.84 14.98 -22.46
N LYS A 224 -1.84 15.11 -23.36
CA LYS A 224 -2.09 15.25 -24.80
C LYS A 224 -2.29 13.90 -25.49
N LYS A 225 -1.83 12.80 -24.86
CA LYS A 225 -1.93 11.45 -25.39
C LYS A 225 -3.05 10.66 -24.73
N ILE A 226 -3.17 10.76 -23.41
CA ILE A 226 -4.16 9.99 -22.65
C ILE A 226 -5.49 10.75 -22.64
N LYS A 227 -6.51 10.13 -23.20
CA LYS A 227 -7.87 10.70 -23.35
C LYS A 227 -8.65 10.62 -22.04
N PHE A 228 -8.58 9.48 -21.35
CA PHE A 228 -9.16 9.31 -20.02
C PHE A 228 -8.49 8.16 -19.25
N ILE A 229 -8.75 8.14 -17.95
CA ILE A 229 -8.41 7.04 -17.04
C ILE A 229 -9.72 6.43 -16.55
N LEU A 230 -9.86 5.10 -16.64
CA LEU A 230 -10.95 4.36 -16.01
C LEU A 230 -10.39 3.67 -14.74
N ASP A 231 -10.82 4.13 -13.59
CA ASP A 231 -10.55 3.49 -12.31
C ASP A 231 -11.55 2.35 -12.07
N VAL A 232 -11.02 1.18 -11.68
CA VAL A 232 -11.82 -0.04 -11.47
C VAL A 232 -11.57 -0.57 -10.06
N GLU A 233 -12.64 -0.61 -9.26
CA GLU A 233 -12.56 -1.05 -7.87
C GLU A 233 -13.73 -1.98 -7.48
N MET A 234 -13.51 -2.82 -6.47
CA MET A 234 -14.61 -3.55 -5.80
C MET A 234 -15.13 -2.75 -4.59
N ALA A 235 -15.33 -1.46 -4.78
CA ALA A 235 -15.88 -0.50 -3.82
C ALA A 235 -16.79 0.50 -4.51
N ILE A 236 -17.87 0.91 -3.83
CA ILE A 236 -18.77 2.00 -4.23
C ILE A 236 -19.08 2.82 -2.96
N PRO A 237 -18.69 4.10 -2.88
CA PRO A 237 -17.85 4.80 -3.85
C PRO A 237 -16.44 4.21 -3.95
N GLY A 238 -15.76 4.47 -5.07
CA GLY A 238 -14.35 4.12 -5.22
C GLY A 238 -13.49 4.88 -4.21
N GLN A 239 -12.43 4.23 -3.74
CA GLN A 239 -11.57 4.77 -2.68
C GLN A 239 -10.17 5.11 -3.21
N MET A 240 -9.55 4.22 -4.00
CA MET A 240 -8.25 4.46 -4.62
C MET A 240 -8.31 5.60 -5.64
N VAL A 241 -9.45 5.79 -6.29
CA VAL A 241 -9.67 6.87 -7.25
C VAL A 241 -9.33 8.26 -6.69
N GLU A 242 -9.40 8.46 -5.38
CA GLU A 242 -9.01 9.74 -4.75
C GLU A 242 -7.50 9.98 -4.87
N ASP A 243 -6.68 8.95 -4.68
CA ASP A 243 -5.23 9.06 -4.89
C ASP A 243 -4.89 9.26 -6.37
N VAL A 244 -5.63 8.61 -7.28
CA VAL A 244 -5.49 8.82 -8.73
C VAL A 244 -5.81 10.28 -9.09
N LYS A 245 -6.94 10.82 -8.59
CA LYS A 245 -7.32 12.22 -8.79
C LYS A 245 -6.27 13.18 -8.23
N PHE A 246 -5.76 12.89 -7.04
CA PHE A 246 -4.70 13.70 -6.44
C PHE A 246 -3.43 13.71 -7.29
N ALA A 247 -3.05 12.58 -7.90
CA ALA A 247 -1.90 12.49 -8.79
C ALA A 247 -2.10 13.24 -10.12
N ILE A 248 -3.30 13.15 -10.69
CA ILE A 248 -3.64 13.69 -12.02
C ILE A 248 -3.97 15.19 -11.97
N GLN A 249 -4.54 15.71 -10.86
CA GLN A 249 -4.87 17.13 -10.70
C GLN A 249 -5.68 17.69 -11.89
N ASP A 250 -6.74 17.01 -12.26
CA ASP A 250 -7.67 17.36 -13.36
C ASP A 250 -7.04 17.49 -14.77
N ARG A 251 -5.78 17.06 -14.95
CA ARG A 251 -5.08 17.11 -16.25
C ARG A 251 -5.66 16.11 -17.28
N ILE A 252 -6.24 15.01 -16.80
CA ILE A 252 -6.83 13.96 -17.61
C ILE A 252 -8.18 13.60 -16.98
N PRO A 253 -9.26 13.43 -17.78
CA PRO A 253 -10.53 12.95 -17.26
C PRO A 253 -10.39 11.60 -16.55
N ILE A 254 -11.04 11.45 -15.40
CA ILE A 254 -11.06 10.19 -14.64
C ILE A 254 -12.51 9.76 -14.47
N HIS A 255 -12.79 8.54 -14.88
CA HIS A 255 -14.05 7.87 -14.69
C HIS A 255 -13.86 6.72 -13.70
N GLN A 256 -14.91 6.38 -12.97
CA GLN A 256 -14.89 5.30 -12.00
C GLN A 256 -15.94 4.25 -12.34
N PHE A 257 -15.54 2.99 -12.39
CA PHE A 257 -16.41 1.85 -12.46
C PHE A 257 -16.15 0.94 -11.25
N GLY A 258 -17.20 0.51 -10.57
CA GLY A 258 -17.04 -0.36 -9.42
C GLY A 258 -18.23 -1.28 -9.18
N ARG A 259 -17.95 -2.36 -8.45
CA ARG A 259 -18.94 -3.24 -7.84
C ARG A 259 -18.78 -3.17 -6.33
N SER A 260 -19.79 -3.50 -5.58
CA SER A 260 -19.79 -3.38 -4.12
C SER A 260 -20.63 -4.46 -3.47
N GLY A 261 -20.56 -4.56 -2.14
CA GLY A 261 -21.40 -5.47 -1.37
C GLY A 261 -21.14 -6.95 -1.60
N GLY A 262 -19.95 -7.29 -2.10
CA GLY A 262 -19.57 -8.67 -2.41
C GLY A 262 -19.77 -9.09 -3.87
N ASN A 263 -20.14 -8.14 -4.74
CA ASN A 263 -20.14 -8.39 -6.18
C ASN A 263 -18.73 -8.13 -6.74
N ILE A 264 -18.17 -9.12 -7.41
CA ILE A 264 -16.86 -9.05 -8.06
C ILE A 264 -17.03 -8.38 -9.42
N VAL A 265 -16.10 -7.51 -9.80
CA VAL A 265 -16.06 -6.90 -11.12
C VAL A 265 -15.76 -7.97 -12.18
N GLY A 266 -16.53 -7.97 -13.27
CA GLY A 266 -16.33 -8.86 -14.41
C GLY A 266 -15.57 -8.18 -15.55
N ARG A 267 -14.80 -8.96 -16.32
CA ARG A 267 -14.09 -8.46 -17.51
C ARG A 267 -15.03 -7.76 -18.49
N GLU A 268 -16.15 -8.39 -18.82
CA GLU A 268 -17.13 -7.87 -19.78
C GLU A 268 -17.79 -6.57 -19.26
N GLU A 269 -18.00 -6.46 -17.94
CA GLU A 269 -18.54 -5.26 -17.33
C GLU A 269 -17.55 -4.09 -17.44
N ILE A 270 -16.23 -4.35 -17.23
CA ILE A 270 -15.18 -3.34 -17.40
C ILE A 270 -15.13 -2.88 -18.87
N ILE A 271 -15.17 -3.82 -19.82
CA ILE A 271 -15.18 -3.51 -21.26
C ILE A 271 -16.42 -2.68 -21.62
N ALA A 272 -17.59 -3.04 -21.13
CA ALA A 272 -18.81 -2.29 -21.37
C ALA A 272 -18.74 -0.87 -20.78
N ALA A 273 -18.28 -0.73 -19.54
CA ALA A 273 -18.06 0.57 -18.91
C ALA A 273 -17.06 1.43 -19.69
N PHE A 274 -15.96 0.85 -20.15
CA PHE A 274 -14.95 1.54 -20.96
C PHE A 274 -15.53 2.03 -22.29
N LYS A 275 -16.32 1.20 -22.99
CA LYS A 275 -16.92 1.55 -24.30
C LYS A 275 -18.07 2.56 -24.21
N ALA A 276 -18.61 2.78 -23.02
CA ALA A 276 -19.67 3.76 -22.77
C ALA A 276 -19.13 5.19 -22.56
N LEU A 277 -17.82 5.37 -22.47
CA LEU A 277 -17.12 6.65 -22.29
C LEU A 277 -16.65 7.23 -23.63
#